data_2818b16991fde5dc1d0e49093a02b713
#
_entry.id   2818b16991fde5dc1d0e49093a02b713
#
_cell.length_a   1.000
_cell.length_b   1.000
_cell.length_c   1.000
_cell.angle_alpha   90.00
_cell.angle_beta   90.00
_cell.angle_gamma   90.00
#
_symmetry.space_group_name_H-M   'P 1'
#
loop_
_entity.id
_entity.type
_entity.pdbx_description
1 polymer ?
#
loop_
_entity_poly.entity_id
_entity_poly.type
_entity_poly.pdbx_seq_one_letter_code
_entity_poly.pdbx_strand_id
1 'polypeptide(L)'
;MIWIIPAAALLIAVAPLQAQQQLSADEIVARHLEARGGSQRLKALQTVVYRNGTYREGAYTSSGRAFMAMARPYFKIVGDPADTSSDYREGYDGSAWEWYRSPSFVVRTVGAANAAIRHNLDPDGPFSDYRSKGSQIERTGDTSIGGRSTHGVLLTLRDGTRAEYFFDKESFLILATRRAAPIHAFGAPVATEERFADYRAVDGILFPFTATEVEIATGKQLSSMQWGAIDVNRELPRQWFSPPPSSGTLLQDLLENLYHERSDTSALRWSYFAFRRAHPGVDTREGIESIGYQMVKMGDHTGAIALLAMNAEDYPASSTSAFGLGRAYSAAGDTLRARQTFERSLKLDPNNKRAAAALESLGRR
;
A
#
# COMPACT_ATOMS: atom_id res chain seq x y z
N MET A 1 59.23 43.34 -57.12
CA MET A 1 57.74 43.07 -57.35
C MET A 1 57.32 42.09 -56.28
N ILE A 2 56.81 42.59 -55.18
CA ILE A 2 56.42 41.81 -54.00
C ILE A 2 54.88 41.69 -54.02
N TRP A 3 54.39 40.45 -54.13
CA TRP A 3 53.00 40.14 -54.11
C TRP A 3 52.53 39.99 -52.64
N ILE A 4 51.63 40.85 -52.20
CA ILE A 4 50.97 40.76 -50.90
C ILE A 4 49.66 39.97 -51.11
N ILE A 5 49.58 38.79 -50.47
CA ILE A 5 48.32 38.00 -50.42
C ILE A 5 47.52 38.45 -49.23
N PRO A 6 46.27 38.87 -49.37
CA PRO A 6 45.43 39.20 -48.22
C PRO A 6 44.96 37.92 -47.51
N ALA A 7 45.16 37.85 -46.20
CA ALA A 7 44.65 36.80 -45.35
C ALA A 7 43.15 37.05 -45.13
N ALA A 8 42.29 36.19 -45.67
CA ALA A 8 40.86 36.20 -45.37
C ALA A 8 40.64 35.60 -43.95
N ALA A 9 40.21 36.42 -43.00
CA ALA A 9 39.78 36.00 -41.68
C ALA A 9 38.44 35.28 -41.76
N LEU A 10 38.43 33.99 -41.53
CA LEU A 10 37.19 33.18 -41.44
C LEU A 10 36.53 33.45 -40.07
N LEU A 11 35.52 34.30 -40.06
CA LEU A 11 34.65 34.49 -38.86
C LEU A 11 33.76 33.25 -38.70
N ILE A 12 34.13 32.33 -37.80
CA ILE A 12 33.27 31.23 -37.36
C ILE A 12 32.22 31.85 -36.42
N ALA A 13 31.00 32.01 -36.91
CA ALA A 13 29.85 32.39 -36.10
C ALA A 13 29.50 31.21 -35.20
N VAL A 14 29.89 31.29 -33.94
CA VAL A 14 29.42 30.35 -32.90
C VAL A 14 27.98 30.72 -32.61
N ALA A 15 27.01 29.95 -33.16
CA ALA A 15 25.62 30.07 -32.78
C ALA A 15 25.51 29.81 -31.27
N PRO A 16 24.79 30.65 -30.50
CA PRO A 16 24.61 30.37 -29.09
C PRO A 16 23.86 29.06 -28.95
N LEU A 17 24.43 28.12 -28.21
CA LEU A 17 23.74 26.92 -27.76
C LEU A 17 22.54 27.42 -26.94
N GLN A 18 21.35 27.43 -27.56
CA GLN A 18 20.13 27.71 -26.80
C GLN A 18 20.06 26.64 -25.71
N ALA A 19 20.30 27.05 -24.47
CA ALA A 19 20.05 26.20 -23.32
C ALA A 19 18.59 25.74 -23.43
N GLN A 20 18.41 24.45 -23.66
CA GLN A 20 17.08 23.85 -23.80
C GLN A 20 16.34 24.15 -22.52
N GLN A 21 15.35 25.05 -22.60
CA GLN A 21 14.63 25.55 -21.43
C GLN A 21 13.99 24.35 -20.72
N GLN A 22 14.40 24.15 -19.51
CA GLN A 22 13.98 23.00 -18.71
C GLN A 22 12.48 23.12 -18.40
N LEU A 23 11.68 22.08 -18.73
CA LEU A 23 10.23 22.08 -18.50
C LEU A 23 9.93 22.31 -17.01
N SER A 24 8.95 23.12 -16.73
CA SER A 24 8.37 23.29 -15.41
C SER A 24 7.55 22.06 -15.00
N ALA A 25 7.24 21.93 -13.69
CA ALA A 25 6.37 20.86 -13.21
C ALA A 25 4.97 20.92 -13.88
N ASP A 26 4.44 22.12 -14.07
CA ASP A 26 3.15 22.33 -14.74
C ASP A 26 3.14 21.85 -16.19
N GLU A 27 4.20 22.16 -16.95
CA GLU A 27 4.33 21.72 -18.33
C GLU A 27 4.47 20.21 -18.46
N ILE A 28 5.22 19.57 -17.54
CA ILE A 28 5.36 18.12 -17.49
C ILE A 28 4.00 17.47 -17.22
N VAL A 29 3.26 17.96 -16.22
CA VAL A 29 1.93 17.46 -15.86
C VAL A 29 0.92 17.69 -16.98
N ALA A 30 0.94 18.86 -17.63
CA ALA A 30 0.06 19.15 -18.78
C ALA A 30 0.29 18.14 -19.91
N ARG A 31 1.56 17.88 -20.28
CA ARG A 31 1.90 16.90 -21.32
C ARG A 31 1.51 15.47 -20.91
N HIS A 32 1.65 15.14 -19.62
CA HIS A 32 1.19 13.85 -19.10
C HIS A 32 -0.32 13.66 -19.27
N LEU A 33 -1.11 14.67 -18.92
CA LEU A 33 -2.57 14.59 -19.06
C LEU A 33 -2.97 14.42 -20.53
N GLU A 34 -2.31 15.15 -21.44
CA GLU A 34 -2.52 14.97 -22.90
C GLU A 34 -2.10 13.56 -23.36
N ALA A 35 -0.93 13.09 -22.96
CA ALA A 35 -0.45 11.75 -23.29
C ALA A 35 -1.38 10.64 -22.82
N ARG A 36 -2.04 10.83 -21.67
CA ARG A 36 -3.02 9.88 -21.14
C ARG A 36 -4.35 9.86 -21.89
N GLY A 37 -4.63 10.81 -22.77
CA GLY A 37 -5.86 10.87 -23.55
C GLY A 37 -6.61 12.19 -23.45
N GLY A 38 -6.00 13.18 -22.77
CA GLY A 38 -6.48 14.56 -22.64
C GLY A 38 -7.33 14.81 -21.41
N SER A 39 -7.17 16.01 -20.86
CA SER A 39 -7.83 16.42 -19.60
C SER A 39 -9.35 16.28 -19.63
N GLN A 40 -10.00 16.50 -20.78
CA GLN A 40 -11.45 16.40 -20.89
C GLN A 40 -11.95 14.97 -20.66
N ARG A 41 -11.32 13.96 -21.29
CA ARG A 41 -11.69 12.53 -21.09
C ARG A 41 -11.40 12.07 -19.67
N LEU A 42 -10.24 12.46 -19.11
CA LEU A 42 -9.89 12.14 -17.73
C LEU A 42 -10.94 12.67 -16.75
N LYS A 43 -11.36 13.93 -16.89
CA LYS A 43 -12.40 14.54 -16.03
C LYS A 43 -13.78 13.90 -16.19
N ALA A 44 -14.07 13.32 -17.35
CA ALA A 44 -15.34 12.63 -17.60
C ALA A 44 -15.42 11.26 -16.93
N LEU A 45 -14.31 10.72 -16.39
CA LEU A 45 -14.31 9.45 -15.66
C LEU A 45 -15.17 9.56 -14.39
N GLN A 46 -16.18 8.70 -14.29
CA GLN A 46 -17.02 8.53 -13.10
C GLN A 46 -16.58 7.32 -12.31
N THR A 47 -16.21 6.24 -13.00
CA THR A 47 -15.73 5.00 -12.39
C THR A 47 -14.58 4.42 -13.20
N VAL A 48 -13.66 3.74 -12.51
CA VAL A 48 -12.63 2.88 -13.12
C VAL A 48 -12.62 1.56 -12.36
N VAL A 49 -12.71 0.45 -13.08
CA VAL A 49 -12.73 -0.91 -12.52
C VAL A 49 -11.58 -1.71 -13.09
N TYR A 50 -10.69 -2.13 -12.24
CA TYR A 50 -9.60 -3.06 -12.54
C TYR A 50 -10.01 -4.45 -12.10
N ARG A 51 -9.91 -5.45 -12.97
CA ARG A 51 -10.38 -6.82 -12.70
C ARG A 51 -9.50 -7.89 -13.32
N ASN A 52 -9.73 -9.12 -12.87
CA ASN A 52 -9.00 -10.30 -13.34
C ASN A 52 -7.48 -10.12 -13.17
N GLY A 53 -7.08 -9.42 -12.12
CA GLY A 53 -5.68 -9.15 -11.86
C GLY A 53 -4.95 -10.36 -11.28
N THR A 54 -3.68 -10.49 -11.64
CA THR A 54 -2.77 -11.45 -11.02
C THR A 54 -1.80 -10.70 -10.11
N TYR A 55 -1.90 -10.96 -8.81
CA TYR A 55 -1.01 -10.43 -7.80
C TYR A 55 0.03 -11.46 -7.38
N ARG A 56 1.28 -11.03 -7.21
CA ARG A 56 2.38 -11.87 -6.73
C ARG A 56 3.16 -11.15 -5.65
N GLU A 57 3.44 -11.85 -4.55
CA GLU A 57 4.27 -11.38 -3.44
C GLU A 57 5.08 -12.55 -2.88
N GLY A 58 6.39 -12.54 -3.07
CA GLY A 58 7.23 -13.68 -2.73
C GLY A 58 6.77 -14.96 -3.43
N ALA A 59 6.41 -15.99 -2.65
CA ALA A 59 5.86 -17.25 -3.15
C ALA A 59 4.33 -17.23 -3.33
N TYR A 60 3.65 -16.19 -2.85
CA TYR A 60 2.20 -16.08 -2.97
C TYR A 60 1.80 -15.59 -4.37
N THR A 61 0.79 -16.22 -4.95
CA THR A 61 0.19 -15.80 -6.21
C THR A 61 -1.33 -15.92 -6.13
N SER A 62 -2.02 -14.83 -6.45
CA SER A 62 -3.47 -14.79 -6.67
C SER A 62 -3.72 -14.52 -8.14
N SER A 63 -4.07 -15.55 -8.91
CA SER A 63 -4.26 -15.42 -10.36
C SER A 63 -5.72 -15.12 -10.72
N GLY A 64 -5.91 -14.05 -11.50
CA GLY A 64 -7.21 -13.69 -12.07
C GLY A 64 -8.25 -13.21 -11.05
N ARG A 65 -7.90 -12.98 -9.80
CA ARG A 65 -8.82 -12.65 -8.70
C ARG A 65 -8.68 -11.24 -8.15
N ALA A 66 -7.57 -10.55 -8.44
CA ALA A 66 -7.40 -9.20 -7.96
C ALA A 66 -8.42 -8.26 -8.62
N PHE A 67 -9.02 -7.43 -7.79
CA PHE A 67 -10.06 -6.48 -8.15
C PHE A 67 -9.81 -5.16 -7.43
N MET A 68 -10.01 -4.05 -8.14
CA MET A 68 -10.04 -2.72 -7.56
C MET A 68 -11.06 -1.87 -8.32
N ALA A 69 -11.87 -1.10 -7.61
CA ALA A 69 -12.75 -0.14 -8.23
C ALA A 69 -12.64 1.22 -7.54
N MET A 70 -12.73 2.27 -8.35
CA MET A 70 -12.80 3.66 -7.89
C MET A 70 -14.02 4.32 -8.51
N ALA A 71 -14.67 5.21 -7.74
CA ALA A 71 -15.84 5.96 -8.20
C ALA A 71 -15.86 7.36 -7.61
N ARG A 72 -16.41 8.32 -8.37
CA ARG A 72 -16.69 9.66 -7.83
C ARG A 72 -17.86 9.62 -6.83
N PRO A 73 -17.88 10.51 -5.81
CA PRO A 73 -16.95 11.62 -5.61
C PRO A 73 -15.62 11.23 -4.92
N TYR A 74 -15.32 10.09 -4.54
CA TYR A 74 -14.08 9.58 -3.94
C TYR A 74 -14.40 8.30 -3.15
N PHE A 75 -14.75 7.25 -3.88
CA PHE A 75 -14.95 5.92 -3.34
C PHE A 75 -13.91 4.97 -3.91
N LYS A 76 -13.44 4.06 -3.09
CA LYS A 76 -12.50 3.01 -3.52
C LYS A 76 -12.82 1.71 -2.80
N ILE A 77 -12.63 0.61 -3.51
CA ILE A 77 -12.57 -0.73 -2.94
C ILE A 77 -11.44 -1.52 -3.59
N VAL A 78 -10.71 -2.27 -2.78
CA VAL A 78 -9.75 -3.31 -3.19
C VAL A 78 -10.27 -4.64 -2.64
N GLY A 79 -10.29 -5.66 -3.49
CA GLY A 79 -10.94 -6.94 -3.23
C GLY A 79 -12.36 -6.99 -3.81
N ASP A 80 -12.64 -8.06 -4.57
CA ASP A 80 -13.94 -8.25 -5.22
C ASP A 80 -15.07 -8.39 -4.17
N PRO A 81 -16.08 -7.52 -4.18
CA PRO A 81 -17.23 -7.64 -3.27
C PRO A 81 -18.00 -8.95 -3.44
N ALA A 82 -17.95 -9.56 -4.63
CA ALA A 82 -18.59 -10.83 -4.91
C ALA A 82 -17.76 -12.05 -4.49
N ASP A 83 -16.46 -11.87 -4.23
CA ASP A 83 -15.58 -12.96 -3.78
C ASP A 83 -15.75 -13.23 -2.29
N THR A 84 -16.62 -14.18 -1.95
CA THR A 84 -16.86 -14.60 -0.56
C THR A 84 -15.71 -15.36 0.07
N SER A 85 -14.66 -15.71 -0.69
CA SER A 85 -13.47 -16.41 -0.19
C SER A 85 -12.31 -15.46 0.18
N SER A 86 -12.43 -14.17 -0.10
CA SER A 86 -11.42 -13.17 0.25
C SER A 86 -11.29 -13.05 1.77
N ASP A 87 -10.06 -13.06 2.27
CA ASP A 87 -9.77 -12.89 3.70
C ASP A 87 -9.50 -11.43 4.10
N TYR A 88 -9.38 -10.55 3.11
CA TYR A 88 -9.08 -9.14 3.29
C TYR A 88 -9.75 -8.28 2.21
N ARG A 89 -10.24 -7.12 2.62
CA ARG A 89 -10.66 -6.03 1.73
C ARG A 89 -10.30 -4.70 2.36
N GLU A 90 -10.10 -3.70 1.53
CA GLU A 90 -9.94 -2.32 1.97
C GLU A 90 -10.77 -1.39 1.11
N GLY A 91 -11.11 -0.24 1.64
CA GLY A 91 -11.86 0.73 0.87
C GLY A 91 -11.95 2.10 1.51
N TYR A 92 -12.69 2.96 0.81
CA TYR A 92 -13.00 4.32 1.24
C TYR A 92 -14.45 4.65 0.87
N ASP A 93 -15.27 4.95 1.86
CA ASP A 93 -16.68 5.33 1.74
C ASP A 93 -16.97 6.76 2.26
N GLY A 94 -15.95 7.56 2.44
CA GLY A 94 -15.87 8.83 3.16
C GLY A 94 -14.90 8.76 4.34
N SER A 95 -14.59 7.55 4.79
CA SER A 95 -13.55 7.21 5.75
C SER A 95 -12.85 5.92 5.29
N ALA A 96 -11.53 5.85 5.41
CA ALA A 96 -10.81 4.64 5.02
C ALA A 96 -11.10 3.50 5.99
N TRP A 97 -11.22 2.31 5.44
CA TRP A 97 -11.49 1.09 6.21
C TRP A 97 -10.73 -0.12 5.65
N GLU A 98 -10.44 -1.06 6.54
CA GLU A 98 -9.99 -2.40 6.22
C GLU A 98 -10.91 -3.42 6.87
N TRP A 99 -11.18 -4.50 6.19
CA TRP A 99 -11.96 -5.62 6.68
C TRP A 99 -11.14 -6.90 6.62
N TYR A 100 -11.19 -7.64 7.69
CA TYR A 100 -10.57 -8.96 7.87
C TYR A 100 -11.67 -9.99 8.10
N ARG A 101 -11.51 -11.19 7.53
CA ARG A 101 -12.55 -12.22 7.57
C ARG A 101 -12.54 -13.06 8.84
N SER A 102 -11.37 -13.39 9.36
CA SER A 102 -11.23 -14.32 10.48
C SER A 102 -10.39 -13.76 11.61
N PRO A 103 -11.02 -13.30 12.70
CA PRO A 103 -12.47 -13.07 12.84
C PRO A 103 -12.94 -11.93 11.95
N SER A 104 -14.24 -11.92 11.63
CA SER A 104 -14.81 -10.81 10.84
C SER A 104 -14.81 -9.53 11.65
N PHE A 105 -14.00 -8.57 11.30
CA PHE A 105 -13.98 -7.23 11.90
C PHE A 105 -13.58 -6.16 10.89
N VAL A 106 -14.00 -4.94 11.16
CA VAL A 106 -13.66 -3.75 10.37
C VAL A 106 -12.79 -2.84 11.20
N VAL A 107 -11.74 -2.31 10.59
CA VAL A 107 -10.90 -1.26 11.16
C VAL A 107 -11.12 0.02 10.38
N ARG A 108 -11.53 1.09 11.05
CA ARG A 108 -11.51 2.44 10.49
C ARG A 108 -10.12 3.01 10.66
N THR A 109 -9.43 3.24 9.55
CA THR A 109 -8.04 3.70 9.59
C THR A 109 -7.95 5.18 9.88
N VAL A 110 -6.89 5.58 10.58
CA VAL A 110 -6.61 6.97 10.95
C VAL A 110 -5.17 7.34 10.60
N GLY A 111 -4.84 8.62 10.64
CA GLY A 111 -3.47 9.09 10.46
C GLY A 111 -2.86 8.71 9.11
N ALA A 112 -1.61 8.24 9.11
CA ALA A 112 -0.86 7.91 7.92
C ALA A 112 -1.48 6.78 7.07
N ALA A 113 -2.12 5.78 7.70
CA ALA A 113 -2.81 4.71 6.99
C ALA A 113 -4.04 5.24 6.22
N ASN A 114 -4.83 6.12 6.83
CA ASN A 114 -5.93 6.79 6.13
C ASN A 114 -5.43 7.63 4.95
N ALA A 115 -4.31 8.36 5.12
CA ALA A 115 -3.70 9.13 4.05
C ALA A 115 -3.23 8.23 2.89
N ALA A 116 -2.65 7.06 3.20
CA ALA A 116 -2.20 6.09 2.19
C ALA A 116 -3.35 5.55 1.33
N ILE A 117 -4.49 5.23 1.93
CA ILE A 117 -5.68 4.77 1.19
C ILE A 117 -6.27 5.91 0.36
N ARG A 118 -6.30 7.13 0.90
CA ARG A 118 -6.83 8.32 0.20
C ARG A 118 -5.96 8.77 -0.98
N HIS A 119 -4.70 8.43 -1.00
CA HIS A 119 -3.75 8.92 -2.00
C HIS A 119 -4.17 8.59 -3.45
N ASN A 120 -4.83 7.48 -3.69
CA ASN A 120 -5.23 7.02 -5.02
C ASN A 120 -6.75 6.79 -5.12
N LEU A 121 -7.54 7.81 -4.76
CA LEU A 121 -9.02 7.74 -4.84
C LEU A 121 -9.58 8.27 -6.14
N ASP A 122 -8.82 9.10 -6.86
CA ASP A 122 -9.31 9.78 -8.05
C ASP A 122 -9.29 8.88 -9.29
N PRO A 123 -10.41 8.59 -9.92
CA PRO A 123 -10.46 7.85 -11.18
C PRO A 123 -9.62 8.46 -12.28
N ASP A 124 -9.52 9.80 -12.31
CA ASP A 124 -8.73 10.59 -13.29
C ASP A 124 -7.25 10.75 -12.90
N GLY A 125 -6.89 10.26 -11.71
CA GLY A 125 -5.53 10.34 -11.17
C GLY A 125 -5.24 11.65 -10.41
N PRO A 126 -4.10 11.72 -9.72
CA PRO A 126 -3.81 12.77 -8.77
C PRO A 126 -3.50 14.13 -9.40
N PHE A 127 -3.13 14.16 -10.68
CA PHE A 127 -2.72 15.37 -11.38
C PHE A 127 -3.87 16.13 -12.07
N SER A 128 -5.01 15.46 -12.31
CA SER A 128 -6.18 16.13 -12.86
C SER A 128 -6.70 17.15 -11.86
N ASP A 129 -6.78 18.43 -12.26
CA ASP A 129 -7.20 19.55 -11.42
C ASP A 129 -6.52 19.59 -10.03
N TYR A 130 -5.25 19.22 -9.95
CA TYR A 130 -4.53 19.10 -8.68
C TYR A 130 -4.59 20.36 -7.82
N ARG A 131 -4.58 21.58 -8.43
CA ARG A 131 -4.68 22.84 -7.69
C ARG A 131 -6.04 23.01 -7.01
N SER A 132 -7.13 22.67 -7.68
CA SER A 132 -8.48 22.75 -7.11
C SER A 132 -8.69 21.75 -5.97
N LYS A 133 -7.94 20.63 -5.99
CA LYS A 133 -7.89 19.65 -4.91
C LYS A 133 -7.02 20.11 -3.72
N GLY A 134 -6.37 21.28 -3.83
CA GLY A 134 -5.47 21.83 -2.80
C GLY A 134 -4.09 21.19 -2.79
N SER A 135 -3.71 20.49 -3.86
CA SER A 135 -2.40 19.89 -4.01
C SER A 135 -1.40 20.86 -4.64
N GLN A 136 -0.13 20.63 -4.39
CA GLN A 136 1.00 21.39 -4.94
C GLN A 136 1.94 20.45 -5.68
N ILE A 137 2.62 20.96 -6.71
CA ILE A 137 3.63 20.23 -7.46
C ILE A 137 4.92 21.02 -7.51
N GLU A 138 6.05 20.28 -7.45
CA GLU A 138 7.39 20.84 -7.54
C GLU A 138 8.25 19.94 -8.43
N ARG A 139 9.07 20.51 -9.30
CA ARG A 139 10.02 19.75 -10.09
C ARG A 139 11.22 19.34 -9.23
N THR A 140 11.55 18.04 -9.18
CA THR A 140 12.68 17.52 -8.39
C THR A 140 13.95 17.27 -9.22
N GLY A 141 13.85 17.30 -10.54
CA GLY A 141 14.96 17.11 -11.45
C GLY A 141 14.75 15.95 -12.42
N ASP A 142 15.82 15.57 -13.10
CA ASP A 142 15.80 14.48 -14.06
C ASP A 142 16.57 13.27 -13.47
N THR A 143 16.08 12.06 -13.76
CA THR A 143 16.71 10.81 -13.33
C THR A 143 16.46 9.70 -14.35
N SER A 144 16.90 8.49 -14.06
CA SER A 144 16.63 7.32 -14.89
C SER A 144 15.85 6.27 -14.08
N ILE A 145 14.77 5.77 -14.67
CA ILE A 145 13.98 4.65 -14.14
C ILE A 145 14.01 3.51 -15.14
N GLY A 146 14.57 2.37 -14.73
CA GLY A 146 14.68 1.20 -15.61
C GLY A 146 15.43 1.47 -16.93
N GLY A 147 16.42 2.37 -16.91
CA GLY A 147 17.20 2.76 -18.09
C GLY A 147 16.56 3.84 -18.97
N ARG A 148 15.36 4.31 -18.65
CA ARG A 148 14.66 5.39 -19.38
C ARG A 148 14.83 6.72 -18.65
N SER A 149 15.11 7.79 -19.39
CA SER A 149 15.23 9.16 -18.84
C SER A 149 13.88 9.71 -18.42
N THR A 150 13.79 10.28 -17.23
CA THR A 150 12.55 10.79 -16.66
C THR A 150 12.69 12.21 -16.12
N HIS A 151 11.57 12.91 -16.08
CA HIS A 151 11.36 14.12 -15.29
C HIS A 151 10.76 13.76 -13.94
N GLY A 152 11.38 14.20 -12.85
CA GLY A 152 10.84 14.05 -11.49
C GLY A 152 9.94 15.22 -11.11
N VAL A 153 8.78 14.89 -10.55
CA VAL A 153 7.82 15.86 -9.97
C VAL A 153 7.34 15.33 -8.63
N LEU A 154 7.54 16.13 -7.59
CA LEU A 154 6.98 15.90 -6.27
C LEU A 154 5.55 16.43 -6.22
N LEU A 155 4.61 15.60 -5.83
CA LEU A 155 3.25 15.96 -5.51
C LEU A 155 3.09 16.00 -3.98
N THR A 156 2.57 17.11 -3.47
CA THR A 156 2.16 17.26 -2.07
C THR A 156 0.65 17.45 -2.03
N LEU A 157 -0.06 16.51 -1.42
CA LEU A 157 -1.52 16.58 -1.25
C LEU A 157 -1.89 17.58 -0.17
N ARG A 158 -3.17 17.99 -0.13
CA ARG A 158 -3.71 18.93 0.86
C ARG A 158 -3.47 18.51 2.32
N ASP A 159 -3.39 17.21 2.60
CA ASP A 159 -3.13 16.67 3.93
C ASP A 159 -1.63 16.53 4.28
N GLY A 160 -0.76 17.02 3.41
CA GLY A 160 0.69 16.94 3.56
C GLY A 160 1.33 15.64 3.06
N THR A 161 0.54 14.68 2.59
CA THR A 161 1.07 13.44 1.98
C THR A 161 1.88 13.78 0.74
N ARG A 162 3.07 13.18 0.63
CA ARG A 162 4.02 13.45 -0.44
C ARG A 162 4.32 12.18 -1.23
N ALA A 163 4.38 12.32 -2.55
CA ALA A 163 4.84 11.28 -3.47
C ALA A 163 5.60 11.90 -4.63
N GLU A 164 6.70 11.31 -5.03
CA GLU A 164 7.49 11.72 -6.18
C GLU A 164 7.13 10.86 -7.38
N TYR A 165 6.83 11.49 -8.51
CA TYR A 165 6.42 10.86 -9.76
C TYR A 165 7.49 11.06 -10.83
N PHE A 166 7.78 10.01 -11.58
CA PHE A 166 8.78 10.01 -12.64
C PHE A 166 8.10 9.84 -14.00
N PHE A 167 8.12 10.91 -14.77
CA PHE A 167 7.51 10.98 -16.09
C PHE A 167 8.56 10.70 -17.15
N ASP A 168 8.31 9.74 -18.02
CA ASP A 168 9.16 9.46 -19.16
C ASP A 168 9.31 10.67 -20.07
N LYS A 169 10.54 10.98 -20.48
CA LYS A 169 10.81 12.18 -21.28
C LYS A 169 10.25 12.14 -22.72
N GLU A 170 10.00 10.95 -23.24
CA GLU A 170 9.51 10.75 -24.59
C GLU A 170 7.96 10.71 -24.62
N SER A 171 7.37 9.85 -23.79
CA SER A 171 5.93 9.62 -23.79
C SER A 171 5.16 10.46 -22.78
N PHE A 172 5.80 11.08 -21.80
CA PHE A 172 5.21 11.75 -20.66
C PHE A 172 4.31 10.86 -19.78
N LEU A 173 4.35 9.55 -19.96
CA LEU A 173 3.66 8.62 -19.07
C LEU A 173 4.47 8.44 -17.79
N ILE A 174 3.79 8.16 -16.66
CA ILE A 174 4.45 7.88 -15.39
C ILE A 174 5.11 6.51 -15.48
N LEU A 175 6.42 6.43 -15.27
CA LEU A 175 7.15 5.17 -15.19
C LEU A 175 7.26 4.65 -13.77
N ALA A 176 7.30 5.56 -12.79
CA ALA A 176 7.37 5.17 -11.39
C ALA A 176 6.82 6.24 -10.45
N THR A 177 6.50 5.81 -9.25
CA THR A 177 6.17 6.67 -8.10
C THR A 177 6.97 6.21 -6.90
N ARG A 178 7.61 7.14 -6.18
CA ARG A 178 8.27 6.90 -4.89
C ARG A 178 7.48 7.52 -3.77
N ARG A 179 7.24 6.75 -2.73
CA ARG A 179 6.55 7.21 -1.52
C ARG A 179 7.00 6.42 -0.31
N ALA A 180 6.83 7.01 0.87
CA ALA A 180 6.86 6.28 2.12
C ALA A 180 5.43 6.28 2.67
N ALA A 181 4.77 5.13 2.65
CA ALA A 181 3.41 4.98 3.12
C ALA A 181 3.25 3.66 3.87
N PRO A 182 2.34 3.58 4.85
CA PRO A 182 1.94 2.29 5.41
C PRO A 182 1.34 1.42 4.31
N ILE A 183 1.66 0.13 4.30
CA ILE A 183 1.12 -0.82 3.33
C ILE A 183 -0.38 -1.09 3.60
N HIS A 184 -0.78 -1.03 4.87
CA HIS A 184 -2.16 -1.15 5.35
C HIS A 184 -2.29 -0.48 6.72
N ALA A 185 -3.51 -0.48 7.31
CA ALA A 185 -3.81 0.19 8.60
C ALA A 185 -2.79 -0.09 9.69
N PHE A 186 -2.19 -1.26 9.65
CA PHE A 186 -1.19 -1.72 10.60
C PHE A 186 0.24 -1.66 10.04
N GLY A 187 0.47 -0.97 8.92
CA GLY A 187 1.79 -0.92 8.30
C GLY A 187 2.68 0.17 8.88
N ALA A 188 3.95 -0.14 9.10
CA ALA A 188 4.98 0.90 9.21
C ALA A 188 5.21 1.54 7.84
N PRO A 189 5.51 2.85 7.76
CA PRO A 189 5.89 3.46 6.50
C PRO A 189 7.14 2.80 5.93
N VAL A 190 7.02 2.25 4.73
CA VAL A 190 8.14 1.69 3.98
C VAL A 190 8.36 2.55 2.74
N ALA A 191 9.61 2.93 2.48
CA ALA A 191 9.96 3.66 1.27
C ALA A 191 9.99 2.70 0.09
N THR A 192 9.01 2.81 -0.79
CA THR A 192 8.86 1.97 -1.97
C THR A 192 8.83 2.77 -3.26
N GLU A 193 9.25 2.12 -4.35
CA GLU A 193 9.09 2.59 -5.71
C GLU A 193 8.12 1.65 -6.43
N GLU A 194 6.98 2.18 -6.85
CA GLU A 194 6.04 1.47 -7.69
C GLU A 194 6.30 1.84 -9.15
N ARG A 195 6.61 0.84 -9.99
CA ARG A 195 6.92 0.98 -11.42
C ARG A 195 5.73 0.56 -12.27
N PHE A 196 5.40 1.37 -13.25
CA PHE A 196 4.26 1.15 -14.15
C PHE A 196 4.74 0.80 -15.56
N ALA A 197 4.05 -0.17 -16.17
CA ALA A 197 4.33 -0.62 -17.52
C ALA A 197 3.06 -1.10 -18.23
N ASP A 198 3.22 -1.48 -19.51
CA ASP A 198 2.13 -2.05 -20.32
C ASP A 198 0.92 -1.11 -20.37
N TYR A 199 1.17 0.12 -20.82
CA TYR A 199 0.12 1.11 -21.01
C TYR A 199 -0.74 0.75 -22.22
N ARG A 200 -2.06 0.60 -21.98
CA ARG A 200 -3.05 0.28 -23.02
C ARG A 200 -4.19 1.29 -22.98
N ALA A 201 -4.79 1.54 -24.17
CA ALA A 201 -5.93 2.43 -24.28
C ALA A 201 -7.23 1.72 -23.87
N VAL A 202 -8.00 2.36 -23.00
CA VAL A 202 -9.38 2.01 -22.66
C VAL A 202 -10.22 3.27 -22.83
N ASP A 203 -11.16 3.27 -23.75
CA ASP A 203 -11.97 4.42 -24.15
C ASP A 203 -11.14 5.68 -24.45
N GLY A 204 -9.97 5.49 -25.09
CA GLY A 204 -9.04 6.55 -25.47
C GLY A 204 -8.23 7.14 -24.31
N ILE A 205 -8.25 6.51 -23.15
CA ILE A 205 -7.41 6.85 -21.99
C ILE A 205 -6.37 5.75 -21.78
N LEU A 206 -5.10 6.13 -21.60
CA LEU A 206 -4.00 5.19 -21.32
C LEU A 206 -3.96 4.86 -19.83
N PHE A 207 -4.04 3.56 -19.51
CA PHE A 207 -3.88 3.00 -18.17
C PHE A 207 -2.73 2.00 -18.15
N PRO A 208 -1.93 1.96 -17.06
CA PRO A 208 -0.94 0.90 -16.87
C PRO A 208 -1.63 -0.42 -16.50
N PHE A 209 -1.30 -1.50 -17.20
CA PHE A 209 -1.79 -2.84 -16.90
C PHE A 209 -0.84 -3.63 -16.00
N THR A 210 0.37 -3.12 -15.78
CA THR A 210 1.35 -3.74 -14.89
C THR A 210 1.87 -2.71 -13.90
N ALA A 211 1.93 -3.11 -12.64
CA ALA A 211 2.61 -2.39 -11.56
C ALA A 211 3.54 -3.35 -10.82
N THR A 212 4.74 -2.88 -10.48
CA THR A 212 5.74 -3.65 -9.72
C THR A 212 6.25 -2.80 -8.58
N GLU A 213 6.13 -3.29 -7.35
CA GLU A 213 6.61 -2.61 -6.16
C GLU A 213 8.01 -3.10 -5.79
N VAL A 214 8.91 -2.15 -5.53
CA VAL A 214 10.32 -2.38 -5.23
C VAL A 214 10.68 -1.64 -3.96
N GLU A 215 11.39 -2.29 -3.04
CA GLU A 215 11.99 -1.63 -1.89
C GLU A 215 13.16 -0.76 -2.35
N ILE A 216 13.12 0.55 -2.06
CA ILE A 216 14.14 1.49 -2.56
C ILE A 216 15.53 1.17 -2.01
N ALA A 217 15.61 0.80 -0.73
CA ALA A 217 16.88 0.56 -0.05
C ALA A 217 17.69 -0.61 -0.65
N THR A 218 17.02 -1.67 -1.10
CA THR A 218 17.65 -2.92 -1.53
C THR A 218 17.47 -3.21 -3.02
N GLY A 219 16.52 -2.54 -3.69
CA GLY A 219 16.11 -2.86 -5.06
C GLY A 219 15.32 -4.16 -5.18
N LYS A 220 14.96 -4.80 -4.04
CA LYS A 220 14.21 -6.05 -4.02
C LYS A 220 12.78 -5.82 -4.48
N GLN A 221 12.30 -6.63 -5.42
CA GLN A 221 10.89 -6.66 -5.77
C GLN A 221 10.09 -7.21 -4.60
N LEU A 222 9.11 -6.43 -4.12
CA LEU A 222 8.20 -6.79 -3.04
C LEU A 222 6.97 -7.49 -3.61
N SER A 223 6.33 -6.85 -4.60
CA SER A 223 5.12 -7.36 -5.21
C SER A 223 5.03 -7.02 -6.70
N SER A 224 4.11 -7.65 -7.40
CA SER A 224 3.70 -7.24 -8.73
C SER A 224 2.22 -7.48 -8.95
N MET A 225 1.61 -6.59 -9.73
CA MET A 225 0.23 -6.65 -10.17
C MET A 225 0.18 -6.62 -11.70
N GLN A 226 -0.57 -7.53 -12.28
CA GLN A 226 -0.88 -7.53 -13.71
C GLN A 226 -2.40 -7.60 -13.88
N TRP A 227 -3.00 -6.55 -14.41
CA TRP A 227 -4.43 -6.47 -14.64
C TRP A 227 -4.84 -7.20 -15.92
N GLY A 228 -5.93 -7.96 -15.86
CA GLY A 228 -6.48 -8.65 -17.03
C GLY A 228 -7.39 -7.74 -17.85
N ALA A 229 -8.14 -6.86 -17.17
CA ALA A 229 -9.05 -5.92 -17.82
C ALA A 229 -9.23 -4.65 -16.98
N ILE A 230 -9.49 -3.55 -17.67
CA ILE A 230 -9.90 -2.27 -17.07
C ILE A 230 -11.17 -1.82 -17.79
N ASP A 231 -12.20 -1.48 -17.02
CA ASP A 231 -13.44 -0.90 -17.54
C ASP A 231 -13.59 0.52 -16.97
N VAL A 232 -14.17 1.43 -17.73
CA VAL A 232 -14.44 2.79 -17.29
C VAL A 232 -15.94 3.12 -17.39
N ASN A 233 -16.40 4.07 -16.58
CA ASN A 233 -17.75 4.61 -16.58
C ASN A 233 -18.85 3.53 -16.46
N ARG A 234 -18.55 2.44 -15.73
CA ARG A 234 -19.55 1.44 -15.36
C ARG A 234 -20.36 1.91 -14.16
N GLU A 235 -21.63 1.62 -14.16
CA GLU A 235 -22.46 1.77 -12.97
C GLU A 235 -22.04 0.75 -11.92
N LEU A 236 -21.78 1.22 -10.70
CA LEU A 236 -21.33 0.39 -9.57
C LEU A 236 -22.28 0.56 -8.39
N PRO A 237 -22.70 -0.52 -7.73
CA PRO A 237 -23.51 -0.43 -6.52
C PRO A 237 -22.77 0.31 -5.40
N ARG A 238 -23.36 1.35 -4.84
CA ARG A 238 -22.71 2.18 -3.81
C ARG A 238 -22.29 1.36 -2.59
N GLN A 239 -23.06 0.35 -2.23
CA GLN A 239 -22.75 -0.56 -1.12
C GLN A 239 -21.42 -1.32 -1.27
N TRP A 240 -20.87 -1.42 -2.49
CA TRP A 240 -19.56 -2.06 -2.69
C TRP A 240 -18.43 -1.33 -1.99
N PHE A 241 -18.56 -0.01 -1.83
CA PHE A 241 -17.53 0.83 -1.24
C PHE A 241 -17.60 0.93 0.28
N SER A 242 -18.64 0.40 0.89
CA SER A 242 -18.75 0.27 2.35
C SER A 242 -18.16 -1.07 2.80
N PRO A 243 -17.64 -1.12 4.03
CA PRO A 243 -17.17 -2.39 4.57
C PRO A 243 -18.30 -3.42 4.59
N PRO A 244 -17.98 -4.73 4.43
CA PRO A 244 -18.96 -5.76 4.63
C PRO A 244 -19.64 -5.59 6.00
N PRO A 245 -20.94 -5.95 6.12
CA PRO A 245 -21.59 -5.88 7.42
C PRO A 245 -20.77 -6.72 8.40
N SER A 246 -20.15 -6.06 9.34
CA SER A 246 -19.59 -6.75 10.48
C SER A 246 -20.78 -7.17 11.34
N SER A 247 -20.75 -8.37 11.83
CA SER A 247 -21.79 -8.88 12.71
C SER A 247 -21.71 -8.22 14.11
N GLY A 248 -21.56 -6.89 14.20
CA GLY A 248 -21.60 -6.06 15.42
C GLY A 248 -21.41 -6.84 16.71
N THR A 249 -20.28 -7.59 16.81
CA THR A 249 -20.04 -8.48 17.92
C THR A 249 -19.30 -7.70 18.98
N LEU A 250 -19.54 -8.02 20.24
CA LEU A 250 -18.75 -7.51 21.37
C LEU A 250 -17.24 -7.67 21.14
N LEU A 251 -16.85 -8.73 20.44
CA LEU A 251 -15.45 -8.98 20.07
C LEU A 251 -14.92 -7.93 19.08
N GLN A 252 -15.73 -7.46 18.14
CA GLN A 252 -15.31 -6.41 17.20
C GLN A 252 -14.98 -5.12 17.93
N ASP A 253 -15.85 -4.67 18.85
CA ASP A 253 -15.62 -3.45 19.62
C ASP A 253 -14.31 -3.55 20.43
N LEU A 254 -14.04 -4.74 21.01
CA LEU A 254 -12.76 -4.99 21.66
C LEU A 254 -11.60 -4.84 20.70
N LEU A 255 -11.66 -5.49 19.52
CA LEU A 255 -10.54 -5.49 18.57
C LEU A 255 -10.25 -4.09 18.02
N GLU A 256 -11.29 -3.29 17.77
CA GLU A 256 -11.14 -1.88 17.38
C GLU A 256 -10.48 -1.05 18.49
N ASN A 257 -10.88 -1.20 19.74
CA ASN A 257 -10.27 -0.51 20.87
C ASN A 257 -8.79 -0.91 21.02
N LEU A 258 -8.48 -2.20 21.01
CA LEU A 258 -7.11 -2.68 21.09
C LEU A 258 -6.23 -2.19 19.94
N TYR A 259 -6.80 -2.03 18.75
CA TYR A 259 -6.09 -1.42 17.63
C TYR A 259 -5.70 0.04 17.92
N HIS A 260 -6.63 0.83 18.43
CA HIS A 260 -6.38 2.24 18.74
C HIS A 260 -5.39 2.41 19.89
N GLU A 261 -5.36 1.48 20.83
CA GLU A 261 -4.52 1.47 22.03
C GLU A 261 -3.16 0.77 21.81
N ARG A 262 -2.88 0.26 20.62
CA ARG A 262 -1.74 -0.64 20.33
C ARG A 262 -0.38 -0.16 20.79
N SER A 263 -0.15 1.15 20.84
CA SER A 263 1.12 1.75 21.29
C SER A 263 1.15 2.03 22.80
N ASP A 264 0.04 1.83 23.51
CA ASP A 264 -0.06 1.96 24.96
C ASP A 264 -0.37 0.60 25.61
N THR A 265 0.67 -0.08 26.08
CA THR A 265 0.52 -1.40 26.69
C THR A 265 -0.34 -1.40 27.95
N SER A 266 -0.44 -0.27 28.66
CA SER A 266 -1.31 -0.14 29.85
C SER A 266 -2.77 -0.05 29.46
N ALA A 267 -3.09 0.75 28.44
CA ALA A 267 -4.42 0.83 27.86
C ALA A 267 -4.84 -0.53 27.28
N LEU A 268 -4.00 -1.18 26.47
CA LEU A 268 -4.22 -2.54 25.95
C LEU A 268 -4.63 -3.53 27.06
N ARG A 269 -3.86 -3.55 28.14
CA ARG A 269 -4.12 -4.46 29.27
C ARG A 269 -5.44 -4.13 29.95
N TRP A 270 -5.69 -2.85 30.16
CA TRP A 270 -6.92 -2.39 30.81
C TRP A 270 -8.15 -2.79 29.98
N SER A 271 -8.19 -2.48 28.70
CA SER A 271 -9.30 -2.79 27.78
C SER A 271 -9.53 -4.28 27.65
N TYR A 272 -8.46 -5.07 27.49
CA TYR A 272 -8.54 -6.52 27.42
C TYR A 272 -9.16 -7.12 28.69
N PHE A 273 -8.62 -6.79 29.88
CA PHE A 273 -9.13 -7.34 31.13
C PHE A 273 -10.50 -6.80 31.51
N ALA A 274 -10.84 -5.56 31.17
CA ALA A 274 -12.19 -5.02 31.36
C ALA A 274 -13.19 -5.82 30.54
N PHE A 275 -12.87 -6.10 29.28
CA PHE A 275 -13.70 -6.92 28.40
C PHE A 275 -13.86 -8.35 28.92
N ARG A 276 -12.77 -9.02 29.30
CA ARG A 276 -12.80 -10.39 29.82
C ARG A 276 -13.65 -10.53 31.08
N ARG A 277 -13.62 -9.53 31.97
CA ARG A 277 -14.47 -9.49 33.17
C ARG A 277 -15.96 -9.30 32.84
N ALA A 278 -16.25 -8.44 31.87
CA ALA A 278 -17.62 -8.17 31.46
C ALA A 278 -18.23 -9.31 30.62
N HIS A 279 -17.40 -10.04 29.88
CA HIS A 279 -17.82 -11.04 28.90
C HIS A 279 -17.01 -12.34 28.99
N PRO A 280 -17.07 -13.07 30.13
CA PRO A 280 -16.20 -14.23 30.37
C PRO A 280 -16.45 -15.41 29.42
N GLY A 281 -17.62 -15.47 28.77
CA GLY A 281 -17.97 -16.52 27.81
C GLY A 281 -17.54 -16.25 26.36
N VAL A 282 -17.00 -15.06 26.05
CA VAL A 282 -16.60 -14.73 24.69
C VAL A 282 -15.20 -15.29 24.42
N ASP A 283 -15.08 -16.10 23.36
CA ASP A 283 -13.78 -16.60 22.89
C ASP A 283 -13.03 -15.47 22.14
N THR A 284 -11.92 -15.03 22.71
CA THR A 284 -11.08 -13.96 22.15
C THR A 284 -9.85 -14.49 21.40
N ARG A 285 -9.60 -15.82 21.39
CA ARG A 285 -8.33 -16.41 20.91
C ARG A 285 -7.94 -15.96 19.52
N GLU A 286 -8.82 -16.17 18.53
CA GLU A 286 -8.52 -15.89 17.13
C GLU A 286 -8.46 -14.39 16.85
N GLY A 287 -9.34 -13.60 17.49
CA GLY A 287 -9.34 -12.16 17.35
C GLY A 287 -8.05 -11.52 17.85
N ILE A 288 -7.64 -11.89 19.06
CA ILE A 288 -6.40 -11.39 19.65
C ILE A 288 -5.17 -11.87 18.86
N GLU A 289 -5.18 -13.13 18.39
CA GLU A 289 -4.12 -13.66 17.52
C GLU A 289 -3.99 -12.84 16.24
N SER A 290 -5.11 -12.47 15.61
CA SER A 290 -5.15 -11.68 14.40
C SER A 290 -4.59 -10.28 14.61
N ILE A 291 -5.06 -9.55 15.63
CA ILE A 291 -4.55 -8.21 15.95
C ILE A 291 -3.06 -8.26 16.33
N GLY A 292 -2.67 -9.21 17.18
CA GLY A 292 -1.27 -9.38 17.55
C GLY A 292 -0.36 -9.68 16.34
N TYR A 293 -0.84 -10.48 15.40
CA TYR A 293 -0.13 -10.72 14.14
C TYR A 293 0.04 -9.43 13.32
N GLN A 294 -1.01 -8.64 13.21
CA GLN A 294 -0.93 -7.36 12.52
C GLN A 294 0.09 -6.43 13.21
N MET A 295 0.05 -6.31 14.53
CA MET A 295 1.04 -5.53 15.29
C MET A 295 2.49 -5.98 15.02
N VAL A 296 2.74 -7.30 14.95
CA VAL A 296 4.06 -7.84 14.55
C VAL A 296 4.46 -7.35 13.16
N LYS A 297 3.54 -7.39 12.20
CA LYS A 297 3.76 -6.91 10.82
C LYS A 297 4.09 -5.42 10.76
N MET A 298 3.53 -4.62 11.68
CA MET A 298 3.74 -3.18 11.80
C MET A 298 5.08 -2.80 12.45
N GLY A 299 5.79 -3.77 13.01
CA GLY A 299 6.94 -3.48 13.86
C GLY A 299 6.58 -3.03 15.29
N ASP A 300 5.31 -3.05 15.68
CA ASP A 300 4.88 -2.75 17.05
C ASP A 300 5.03 -4.02 17.93
N HIS A 301 6.28 -4.41 18.12
CA HIS A 301 6.60 -5.65 18.80
C HIS A 301 6.21 -5.61 20.29
N THR A 302 6.33 -4.44 20.93
CA THR A 302 6.01 -4.28 22.35
C THR A 302 4.53 -4.49 22.62
N GLY A 303 3.65 -3.85 21.84
CA GLY A 303 2.21 -4.04 21.89
C GLY A 303 1.79 -5.47 21.57
N ALA A 304 2.40 -6.04 20.51
CA ALA A 304 2.14 -7.42 20.11
C ALA A 304 2.49 -8.42 21.21
N ILE A 305 3.67 -8.29 21.84
CA ILE A 305 4.08 -9.18 22.94
C ILE A 305 3.12 -9.04 24.10
N ALA A 306 2.76 -7.81 24.50
CA ALA A 306 1.85 -7.58 25.62
C ALA A 306 0.50 -8.25 25.39
N LEU A 307 -0.09 -8.04 24.19
CA LEU A 307 -1.39 -8.57 23.84
C LEU A 307 -1.40 -10.09 23.68
N LEU A 308 -0.43 -10.64 22.96
CA LEU A 308 -0.34 -12.09 22.74
C LEU A 308 0.07 -12.87 24.00
N ALA A 309 0.79 -12.25 24.94
CA ALA A 309 1.06 -12.85 26.24
C ALA A 309 -0.24 -13.03 27.04
N MET A 310 -1.11 -12.01 27.09
CA MET A 310 -2.44 -12.11 27.75
C MET A 310 -3.28 -13.21 27.10
N ASN A 311 -3.26 -13.31 25.77
CA ASN A 311 -3.96 -14.37 25.05
C ASN A 311 -3.43 -15.78 25.41
N ALA A 312 -2.10 -15.94 25.51
CA ALA A 312 -1.48 -17.19 25.87
C ALA A 312 -1.66 -17.58 27.36
N GLU A 313 -1.85 -16.59 28.24
CA GLU A 313 -2.22 -16.77 29.65
C GLU A 313 -3.67 -17.22 29.79
N ASP A 314 -4.61 -16.60 29.08
CA ASP A 314 -6.04 -16.94 29.12
C ASP A 314 -6.35 -18.30 28.47
N TYR A 315 -5.55 -18.68 27.47
CA TYR A 315 -5.71 -19.94 26.74
C TYR A 315 -4.45 -20.81 26.81
N PRO A 316 -4.08 -21.31 28.01
CA PRO A 316 -2.81 -21.99 28.22
C PRO A 316 -2.66 -23.32 27.45
N ALA A 317 -3.77 -23.91 27.02
CA ALA A 317 -3.81 -25.15 26.23
C ALA A 317 -3.85 -24.88 24.70
N SER A 318 -3.84 -23.61 24.26
CA SER A 318 -3.88 -23.26 22.85
C SER A 318 -2.48 -23.25 22.23
N SER A 319 -2.22 -24.20 21.33
CA SER A 319 -1.00 -24.22 20.51
C SER A 319 -0.90 -22.95 19.64
N THR A 320 -2.02 -22.46 19.11
CA THR A 320 -2.06 -21.25 18.26
C THR A 320 -1.68 -20.00 19.06
N SER A 321 -2.21 -19.83 20.29
CA SER A 321 -1.87 -18.68 21.13
C SER A 321 -0.39 -18.69 21.54
N ALA A 322 0.16 -19.87 21.85
CA ALA A 322 1.60 -20.03 22.09
C ALA A 322 2.42 -19.69 20.82
N PHE A 323 2.00 -20.17 19.66
CA PHE A 323 2.68 -19.87 18.40
C PHE A 323 2.69 -18.36 18.09
N GLY A 324 1.55 -17.67 18.26
CA GLY A 324 1.44 -16.22 18.04
C GLY A 324 2.41 -15.42 18.91
N LEU A 325 2.48 -15.75 20.19
CA LEU A 325 3.44 -15.13 21.12
C LEU A 325 4.89 -15.40 20.71
N GLY A 326 5.21 -16.63 20.28
CA GLY A 326 6.54 -16.97 19.78
C GLY A 326 6.95 -16.13 18.56
N ARG A 327 6.01 -15.85 17.64
CA ARG A 327 6.25 -14.94 16.51
C ARG A 327 6.57 -13.53 16.96
N ALA A 328 5.84 -13.01 17.95
CA ALA A 328 6.10 -11.67 18.46
C ALA A 328 7.50 -11.56 19.10
N TYR A 329 7.91 -12.55 19.91
CA TYR A 329 9.27 -12.60 20.43
C TYR A 329 10.33 -12.69 19.32
N SER A 330 10.10 -13.56 18.32
CA SER A 330 11.03 -13.71 17.19
C SER A 330 11.20 -12.41 16.41
N ALA A 331 10.11 -11.69 16.16
CA ALA A 331 10.14 -10.40 15.47
C ALA A 331 10.83 -9.31 16.29
N ALA A 332 10.71 -9.35 17.61
CA ALA A 332 11.42 -8.47 18.53
C ALA A 332 12.92 -8.81 18.70
N GLY A 333 13.41 -9.91 18.09
CA GLY A 333 14.78 -10.38 18.22
C GLY A 333 15.05 -11.20 19.49
N ASP A 334 14.04 -11.46 20.31
CA ASP A 334 14.16 -12.30 21.50
C ASP A 334 14.09 -13.79 21.13
N THR A 335 15.20 -14.29 20.59
CA THR A 335 15.31 -15.65 20.07
C THR A 335 15.13 -16.72 21.16
N LEU A 336 15.52 -16.42 22.41
CA LEU A 336 15.39 -17.35 23.53
C LEU A 336 13.91 -17.59 23.86
N ARG A 337 13.16 -16.51 24.12
CA ARG A 337 11.72 -16.63 24.41
C ARG A 337 10.91 -17.14 23.21
N ALA A 338 11.29 -16.76 22.01
CA ALA A 338 10.67 -17.28 20.79
C ALA A 338 10.80 -18.80 20.71
N ARG A 339 12.01 -19.36 20.91
CA ARG A 339 12.28 -20.80 20.92
C ARG A 339 11.42 -21.51 21.94
N GLN A 340 11.48 -21.08 23.20
CA GLN A 340 10.71 -21.70 24.31
C GLN A 340 9.20 -21.72 24.00
N THR A 341 8.71 -20.66 23.40
CA THR A 341 7.29 -20.49 23.12
C THR A 341 6.85 -21.33 21.91
N PHE A 342 7.68 -21.47 20.87
CA PHE A 342 7.43 -22.39 19.76
C PHE A 342 7.50 -23.86 20.20
N GLU A 343 8.44 -24.22 21.07
CA GLU A 343 8.51 -25.56 21.68
C GLU A 343 7.26 -25.88 22.50
N ARG A 344 6.76 -24.91 23.29
CA ARG A 344 5.48 -25.02 23.97
C ARG A 344 4.33 -25.24 22.97
N SER A 345 4.30 -24.53 21.88
CA SER A 345 3.28 -24.71 20.83
C SER A 345 3.29 -26.13 20.28
N LEU A 346 4.48 -26.69 19.95
CA LEU A 346 4.63 -28.07 19.48
C LEU A 346 4.30 -29.11 20.55
N LYS A 347 4.57 -28.83 21.82
CA LYS A 347 4.15 -29.71 22.92
C LYS A 347 2.64 -29.80 23.04
N LEU A 348 1.92 -28.71 22.78
CA LEU A 348 0.46 -28.66 22.80
C LEU A 348 -0.17 -29.27 21.54
N ASP A 349 0.46 -29.08 20.38
CA ASP A 349 0.08 -29.66 19.08
C ASP A 349 1.33 -30.06 18.29
N PRO A 350 1.73 -31.34 18.34
CA PRO A 350 2.88 -31.82 17.56
C PRO A 350 2.77 -31.68 16.05
N ASN A 351 1.56 -31.46 15.52
CA ASN A 351 1.29 -31.29 14.10
C ASN A 351 1.32 -29.81 13.66
N ASN A 352 1.65 -28.87 14.54
CA ASN A 352 1.75 -27.46 14.19
C ASN A 352 2.97 -27.18 13.29
N LYS A 353 2.79 -27.41 11.98
CA LYS A 353 3.84 -27.21 10.97
C LYS A 353 4.44 -25.80 10.97
N ARG A 354 3.65 -24.78 11.35
CA ARG A 354 4.13 -23.40 11.42
C ARG A 354 5.13 -23.19 12.55
N ALA A 355 4.86 -23.78 13.72
CA ALA A 355 5.78 -23.73 14.84
C ALA A 355 7.07 -24.53 14.58
N ALA A 356 6.98 -25.68 13.91
CA ALA A 356 8.15 -26.46 13.51
C ALA A 356 9.05 -25.67 12.53
N ALA A 357 8.47 -25.08 11.49
CA ALA A 357 9.21 -24.26 10.53
C ALA A 357 9.83 -23.01 11.17
N ALA A 358 9.15 -22.40 12.14
CA ALA A 358 9.67 -21.25 12.87
C ALA A 358 10.88 -21.61 13.74
N LEU A 359 10.84 -22.73 14.44
CA LEU A 359 12.00 -23.25 15.20
C LEU A 359 13.20 -23.56 14.31
N GLU A 360 12.97 -24.19 13.17
CA GLU A 360 14.03 -24.48 12.20
C GLU A 360 14.68 -23.18 11.68
N SER A 361 13.88 -22.15 11.41
CA SER A 361 14.37 -20.84 10.96
C SER A 361 15.21 -20.11 12.01
N LEU A 362 14.90 -20.29 13.31
CA LEU A 362 15.69 -19.73 14.41
C LEU A 362 17.04 -20.44 14.60
N GLY A 363 17.14 -21.71 14.20
CA GLY A 363 18.40 -22.46 14.27
C GLY A 363 19.39 -22.13 13.14
N ARG A 364 18.95 -21.46 12.09
CA ARG A 364 19.77 -21.07 10.92
C ARG A 364 20.31 -19.63 11.01
N ARG A 365 19.93 -18.87 12.01
CA ARG A 365 20.42 -17.52 12.29
C ARG A 365 21.44 -17.54 13.42
#